data_b5bc27e94a935faf7a6079c0776b1e3a
#
_entry.id   b5bc27e94a935faf7a6079c0776b1e3a
#
_cell.length_a   1.000
_cell.length_b   1.000
_cell.length_c   1.000
_cell.angle_alpha   90.00
_cell.angle_beta   90.00
_cell.angle_gamma   90.00
#
_symmetry.space_group_name_H-M   'P 1'
#
loop_
_entity.id
_entity.type
_entity.pdbx_description
1 polymer ?
#
loop_
_entity_poly.entity_id
_entity_poly.type
_entity_poly.pdbx_seq_one_letter_code
_entity_poly.pdbx_strand_id
1 'polypeptide(L)'
;MSVLDRIERLRNVMEQQKIDCYIIPTDDYHHSEYVGDYFKFREYITGFTGSAGTAVFTKDKAGLWTDGRYFIQAEAQLKGSGITLYKSGESDVPTIEEFLKSELKEGDVLGFDGRTVTYAQGKRYCHIADENGASLKYRLDFAQNIWKERPEMSMESVFSLEDEYTGEKIGSKLERIREVMKENGCNAHVLSSLDDIAWLLNIRGNDIAYCPLVLSYAIVYNNSVELFADIRKFSDDIINLLAENQVKIYPYEDIYRKVSEMTSEDKLLLDSAIMNYSLYQAISKETVIVDKQNPEILMKSVKNETQAENLRKAHLKDAVAHTKFMYWLKKNIDRVEITELSASARLEGLRAEQEHFLGPSFGPISAYGEHGAIVHYSADEKSNVPLKEGKLFMTDTGGHYLEGSTDITRTVALGEVGNLEKEHFTLVARAMLRLANTVFLYGCSGANLDCIAREIFWKEGLNFNHGTGHGVGYLLNIHEGPINFRWKEGERPAPALEENMVITDEPGIYIEGSHGIRLENELLVRKTVKNEYGQFMNFEILTYVPIDLDAILPEKMSTEEKEMLNHYHKQVYEKVSPYLSEEERIWLKEYTRAVK
;
A
#
# COMPACT_ATOMS: atom_id res chain seq x y z
N MET A 1 23.94 9.90 16.78
CA MET A 1 23.82 8.80 17.77
C MET A 1 23.72 7.50 17.02
N SER A 2 24.58 6.49 17.34
CA SER A 2 24.55 5.20 16.65
C SER A 2 23.33 4.37 17.04
N VAL A 3 23.02 3.32 16.27
CA VAL A 3 21.95 2.37 16.59
C VAL A 3 22.24 1.69 17.94
N LEU A 4 23.47 1.30 18.21
CA LEU A 4 23.88 0.72 19.49
C LEU A 4 23.59 1.65 20.68
N ASP A 5 23.90 2.96 20.55
CA ASP A 5 23.60 3.94 21.61
C ASP A 5 22.08 4.10 21.85
N ARG A 6 21.27 3.99 20.77
CA ARG A 6 19.80 4.06 20.88
C ARG A 6 19.25 2.84 21.60
N ILE A 7 19.74 1.64 21.28
CA ILE A 7 19.36 0.38 21.94
C ILE A 7 19.74 0.41 23.42
N GLU A 8 20.94 0.90 23.77
CA GLU A 8 21.35 1.05 25.17
C GLU A 8 20.41 1.98 25.94
N ARG A 9 20.05 3.13 25.36
CA ARG A 9 19.06 4.04 25.96
C ARG A 9 17.70 3.38 26.13
N LEU A 10 17.24 2.62 25.12
CA LEU A 10 15.98 1.88 25.21
C LEU A 10 16.02 0.89 26.40
N ARG A 11 17.09 0.12 26.53
CA ARG A 11 17.26 -0.82 27.64
C ARG A 11 17.29 -0.13 29.01
N ASN A 12 17.92 1.02 29.11
CA ASN A 12 17.91 1.83 30.34
C ASN A 12 16.48 2.30 30.71
N VAL A 13 15.66 2.70 29.71
CA VAL A 13 14.25 3.05 29.95
C VAL A 13 13.43 1.80 30.31
N MET A 14 13.65 0.68 29.64
CA MET A 14 13.02 -0.60 29.97
C MET A 14 13.29 -1.00 31.42
N GLU A 15 14.55 -0.92 31.89
CA GLU A 15 14.94 -1.22 33.28
C GLU A 15 14.22 -0.29 34.27
N GLN A 16 14.24 1.03 34.04
CA GLN A 16 13.56 2.01 34.89
C GLN A 16 12.05 1.76 34.99
N GLN A 17 11.42 1.34 33.88
CA GLN A 17 9.97 1.04 33.80
C GLN A 17 9.62 -0.41 34.17
N LYS A 18 10.64 -1.22 34.50
CA LYS A 18 10.51 -2.66 34.81
C LYS A 18 9.83 -3.40 33.66
N ILE A 19 10.39 -3.27 32.47
CA ILE A 19 9.97 -3.97 31.26
C ILE A 19 11.09 -4.93 30.87
N ASP A 20 10.76 -6.21 30.68
CA ASP A 20 11.72 -7.24 30.34
C ASP A 20 11.80 -7.50 28.83
N CYS A 21 10.68 -7.32 28.13
CA CYS A 21 10.59 -7.40 26.68
C CYS A 21 9.74 -6.24 26.14
N TYR A 22 10.18 -5.56 25.06
CA TYR A 22 9.49 -4.43 24.45
C TYR A 22 9.33 -4.58 22.95
N ILE A 23 8.11 -4.40 22.43
CA ILE A 23 7.76 -4.54 21.01
C ILE A 23 7.56 -3.17 20.40
N ILE A 24 8.15 -2.96 19.19
CA ILE A 24 8.03 -1.73 18.40
C ILE A 24 7.72 -2.10 16.95
N PRO A 25 6.45 -2.06 16.51
CA PRO A 25 6.09 -2.28 15.12
C PRO A 25 6.36 -1.04 14.26
N THR A 26 6.36 -1.21 12.94
CA THR A 26 6.07 -0.12 12.01
C THR A 26 4.57 0.07 12.03
N ASP A 27 4.11 1.08 12.74
CA ASP A 27 2.69 1.37 12.82
C ASP A 27 2.46 2.80 13.36
N ASP A 28 1.29 3.35 13.04
CA ASP A 28 0.76 4.54 13.68
C ASP A 28 -0.42 4.21 14.61
N TYR A 29 -1.19 5.19 15.03
CA TYR A 29 -2.35 4.96 15.90
C TYR A 29 -3.59 4.47 15.14
N HIS A 30 -3.52 4.39 13.81
CA HIS A 30 -4.60 4.06 12.90
C HIS A 30 -4.38 2.76 12.12
N HIS A 31 -3.22 2.13 12.32
CA HIS A 31 -2.78 0.95 11.60
C HIS A 31 -2.65 1.21 10.09
N SER A 32 -2.05 2.36 9.76
CA SER A 32 -1.77 2.75 8.37
C SER A 32 -0.57 1.98 7.83
N GLU A 33 -0.56 1.70 6.53
CA GLU A 33 0.57 1.03 5.86
C GLU A 33 1.81 1.91 5.83
N TYR A 34 1.66 3.18 5.42
CA TYR A 34 2.69 4.20 5.53
C TYR A 34 2.42 5.05 6.75
N VAL A 35 3.47 5.38 7.48
CA VAL A 35 3.36 6.13 8.73
C VAL A 35 3.99 7.51 8.60
N GLY A 36 3.34 8.51 9.19
CA GLY A 36 3.91 9.86 9.31
C GLY A 36 5.20 9.87 10.14
N ASP A 37 6.04 10.89 9.95
CA ASP A 37 7.37 10.97 10.57
C ASP A 37 7.35 10.89 12.10
N TYR A 38 6.29 11.38 12.73
CA TYR A 38 6.09 11.26 14.18
C TYR A 38 6.09 9.80 14.67
N PHE A 39 5.62 8.87 13.84
CA PHE A 39 5.43 7.46 14.20
C PHE A 39 6.62 6.56 13.83
N LYS A 40 7.67 7.06 13.17
CA LYS A 40 8.83 6.28 12.69
C LYS A 40 9.79 5.82 13.79
N PHE A 41 9.27 5.44 14.99
CA PHE A 41 10.10 5.04 16.10
C PHE A 41 10.86 3.74 15.85
N ARG A 42 10.26 2.75 15.16
CA ARG A 42 10.95 1.52 14.77
C ARG A 42 12.14 1.83 13.86
N GLU A 43 11.97 2.69 12.86
CA GLU A 43 13.05 3.15 11.98
C GLU A 43 14.14 3.87 12.78
N TYR A 44 13.76 4.81 13.64
CA TYR A 44 14.70 5.53 14.49
C TYR A 44 15.54 4.58 15.36
N ILE A 45 14.94 3.59 16.02
CA ILE A 45 15.65 2.73 16.97
C ILE A 45 16.54 1.71 16.26
N THR A 46 16.13 1.18 15.08
CA THR A 46 16.83 0.11 14.37
C THR A 46 17.76 0.58 13.25
N GLY A 47 17.49 1.76 12.68
CA GLY A 47 18.13 2.22 11.44
C GLY A 47 17.65 1.51 10.18
N PHE A 48 16.66 0.62 10.28
CA PHE A 48 16.03 -0.03 9.12
C PHE A 48 14.91 0.86 8.57
N THR A 49 14.96 1.23 7.30
CA THR A 49 14.05 2.19 6.67
C THR A 49 12.90 1.56 5.88
N GLY A 50 12.85 0.23 5.76
CA GLY A 50 11.74 -0.47 5.08
C GLY A 50 10.37 -0.16 5.72
N SER A 51 9.30 -0.11 4.96
CA SER A 51 7.97 0.30 5.45
C SER A 51 7.27 -0.78 6.30
N ALA A 52 7.75 -2.01 6.31
CA ALA A 52 7.15 -3.09 7.10
C ALA A 52 8.18 -3.79 7.97
N GLY A 53 7.88 -3.94 9.26
CA GLY A 53 8.71 -4.68 10.20
C GLY A 53 8.35 -4.42 11.65
N THR A 54 8.68 -5.39 12.51
CA THR A 54 8.49 -5.29 13.95
C THR A 54 9.80 -5.60 14.67
N ALA A 55 10.25 -4.70 15.51
CA ALA A 55 11.41 -4.89 16.36
C ALA A 55 11.00 -5.37 17.75
N VAL A 56 11.75 -6.33 18.30
CA VAL A 56 11.57 -6.83 19.68
C VAL A 56 12.89 -6.74 20.40
N PHE A 57 12.86 -6.13 21.58
CA PHE A 57 14.02 -5.94 22.44
C PHE A 57 13.82 -6.64 23.77
N THR A 58 14.83 -7.42 24.20
CA THR A 58 14.95 -7.92 25.56
C THR A 58 16.15 -7.26 26.25
N LYS A 59 16.44 -7.64 27.49
CA LYS A 59 17.62 -7.14 28.22
C LYS A 59 18.92 -7.34 27.46
N ASP A 60 19.04 -8.43 26.71
CA ASP A 60 20.26 -8.87 26.03
C ASP A 60 20.11 -9.11 24.52
N LYS A 61 18.90 -9.31 24.01
CA LYS A 61 18.62 -9.56 22.58
C LYS A 61 17.92 -8.38 21.92
N ALA A 62 18.12 -8.28 20.61
CA ALA A 62 17.38 -7.38 19.73
C ALA A 62 17.10 -8.10 18.41
N GLY A 63 15.85 -8.12 17.97
CA GLY A 63 15.44 -8.76 16.72
C GLY A 63 14.57 -7.84 15.87
N LEU A 64 14.68 -7.96 14.55
CA LEU A 64 13.78 -7.33 13.59
C LEU A 64 13.17 -8.41 12.70
N TRP A 65 11.85 -8.49 12.69
CA TRP A 65 11.07 -9.32 11.77
C TRP A 65 10.58 -8.47 10.61
N THR A 66 10.85 -8.89 9.38
CA THR A 66 10.34 -8.26 8.16
C THR A 66 10.07 -9.32 7.09
N ASP A 67 9.35 -8.99 6.03
CA ASP A 67 8.96 -9.91 4.96
C ASP A 67 9.91 -9.88 3.76
N GLY A 68 9.65 -10.77 2.79
CA GLY A 68 10.54 -11.03 1.65
C GLY A 68 10.85 -9.83 0.75
N ARG A 69 10.03 -8.77 0.80
CA ARG A 69 10.26 -7.53 0.05
C ARG A 69 11.50 -6.78 0.55
N TYR A 70 11.88 -6.98 1.81
CA TYR A 70 12.91 -6.21 2.51
C TYR A 70 14.13 -7.00 2.97
N PHE A 71 14.24 -8.31 2.71
CA PHE A 71 15.34 -9.13 3.24
C PHE A 71 16.72 -8.56 2.90
N ILE A 72 16.96 -8.24 1.63
CA ILE A 72 18.25 -7.71 1.16
C ILE A 72 18.57 -6.35 1.81
N GLN A 73 17.58 -5.45 1.85
CA GLN A 73 17.71 -4.12 2.46
C GLN A 73 17.98 -4.22 3.96
N ALA A 74 17.22 -5.04 4.68
CA ALA A 74 17.38 -5.22 6.12
C ALA A 74 18.74 -5.83 6.47
N GLU A 75 19.21 -6.82 5.72
CA GLU A 75 20.53 -7.43 5.91
C GLU A 75 21.66 -6.40 5.77
N ALA A 76 21.56 -5.52 4.78
CA ALA A 76 22.53 -4.45 4.57
C ALA A 76 22.48 -3.38 5.69
N GLN A 77 21.27 -2.91 6.05
CA GLN A 77 21.08 -1.82 6.99
C GLN A 77 21.30 -2.23 8.46
N LEU A 78 21.04 -3.48 8.82
CA LEU A 78 21.27 -3.98 10.18
C LEU A 78 22.71 -4.43 10.44
N LYS A 79 23.57 -4.42 9.44
CA LYS A 79 24.95 -4.85 9.59
C LYS A 79 25.70 -4.02 10.64
N GLY A 80 26.19 -4.67 11.71
CA GLY A 80 26.89 -4.01 12.80
C GLY A 80 26.00 -3.30 13.83
N SER A 81 24.67 -3.38 13.72
CA SER A 81 23.71 -2.78 14.66
C SER A 81 23.50 -3.57 15.95
N GLY A 82 23.90 -4.85 15.98
CA GLY A 82 23.58 -5.78 17.08
C GLY A 82 22.14 -6.29 17.05
N ILE A 83 21.38 -6.02 15.98
CA ILE A 83 20.01 -6.51 15.77
C ILE A 83 20.04 -7.74 14.86
N THR A 84 19.41 -8.82 15.28
CA THR A 84 19.24 -10.04 14.48
C THR A 84 18.09 -9.86 13.50
N LEU A 85 18.34 -10.12 12.21
CA LEU A 85 17.27 -10.18 11.19
C LEU A 85 16.57 -11.53 11.25
N TYR A 86 15.24 -11.49 11.42
CA TYR A 86 14.34 -12.64 11.29
C TYR A 86 13.55 -12.51 9.99
N LYS A 87 13.84 -13.36 9.00
CA LYS A 87 13.20 -13.38 7.67
C LYS A 87 11.83 -14.06 7.80
N SER A 88 10.77 -13.27 8.01
CA SER A 88 9.41 -13.77 8.25
C SER A 88 8.92 -14.66 7.09
N GLY A 89 8.39 -15.83 7.44
CA GLY A 89 7.86 -16.80 6.48
C GLY A 89 8.87 -17.80 5.93
N GLU A 90 10.16 -17.64 6.24
CA GLU A 90 11.18 -18.64 5.90
C GLU A 90 11.13 -19.82 6.90
N SER A 91 11.50 -21.01 6.42
CA SER A 91 11.62 -22.19 7.27
C SER A 91 12.68 -21.97 8.35
N ASP A 92 12.42 -22.49 9.54
CA ASP A 92 13.32 -22.40 10.72
C ASP A 92 13.53 -20.99 11.30
N VAL A 93 12.74 -19.99 10.85
CA VAL A 93 12.71 -18.65 11.43
C VAL A 93 11.51 -18.53 12.37
N PRO A 94 11.72 -18.29 13.68
CA PRO A 94 10.63 -18.18 14.63
C PRO A 94 9.77 -16.95 14.34
N THR A 95 8.46 -17.08 14.50
CA THR A 95 7.54 -15.95 14.55
C THR A 95 7.80 -15.08 15.78
N ILE A 96 7.25 -13.87 15.81
CA ILE A 96 7.34 -13.00 17.01
C ILE A 96 6.72 -13.72 18.21
N GLU A 97 5.58 -14.38 18.02
CA GLU A 97 4.89 -15.13 19.07
C GLU A 97 5.75 -16.29 19.61
N GLU A 98 6.40 -17.06 18.76
CA GLU A 98 7.30 -18.14 19.17
C GLU A 98 8.54 -17.59 19.90
N PHE A 99 9.10 -16.48 19.42
CA PHE A 99 10.19 -15.80 20.09
C PHE A 99 9.77 -15.33 21.49
N LEU A 100 8.62 -14.65 21.62
CA LEU A 100 8.10 -14.20 22.91
C LEU A 100 7.87 -15.37 23.87
N LYS A 101 7.31 -16.49 23.40
CA LYS A 101 7.12 -17.71 24.20
C LYS A 101 8.44 -18.30 24.71
N SER A 102 9.51 -18.18 23.92
CA SER A 102 10.83 -18.68 24.31
C SER A 102 11.59 -17.76 25.28
N GLU A 103 11.34 -16.46 25.23
CA GLU A 103 12.08 -15.45 26.00
C GLU A 103 11.42 -15.07 27.33
N LEU A 104 10.08 -15.01 27.36
CA LEU A 104 9.35 -14.61 28.57
C LEU A 104 9.38 -15.69 29.64
N LYS A 105 9.55 -15.26 30.88
CA LYS A 105 9.58 -16.09 32.08
C LYS A 105 8.54 -15.64 33.09
N GLU A 106 8.25 -16.49 34.08
CA GLU A 106 7.37 -16.14 35.19
C GLU A 106 7.86 -14.86 35.90
N GLY A 107 6.96 -13.91 36.04
CA GLY A 107 7.20 -12.60 36.66
C GLY A 107 7.74 -11.51 35.71
N ASP A 108 8.09 -11.84 34.45
CA ASP A 108 8.52 -10.85 33.48
C ASP A 108 7.37 -9.91 33.05
N VAL A 109 7.73 -8.79 32.42
CA VAL A 109 6.79 -7.79 31.93
C VAL A 109 7.02 -7.56 30.44
N LEU A 110 6.01 -7.91 29.63
CA LEU A 110 5.95 -7.57 28.21
C LEU A 110 5.37 -6.15 28.04
N GLY A 111 6.03 -5.29 27.26
CA GLY A 111 5.62 -3.93 27.04
C GLY A 111 5.48 -3.56 25.56
N PHE A 112 4.56 -2.65 25.26
CA PHE A 112 4.44 -1.97 23.96
C PHE A 112 3.64 -0.65 24.10
N ASP A 113 3.65 0.21 23.08
CA ASP A 113 2.68 1.30 22.97
C ASP A 113 1.39 0.73 22.37
N GLY A 114 0.34 0.63 23.17
CA GLY A 114 -0.93 0.06 22.74
C GLY A 114 -1.67 0.88 21.68
N ARG A 115 -1.16 2.06 21.32
CA ARG A 115 -1.69 2.86 20.21
C ARG A 115 -1.13 2.43 18.86
N THR A 116 0.04 1.74 18.85
CA THR A 116 0.72 1.24 17.63
C THR A 116 0.60 -0.27 17.45
N VAL A 117 -0.23 -0.94 18.22
CA VAL A 117 -0.51 -2.38 18.14
C VAL A 117 -2.01 -2.57 18.01
N THR A 118 -2.48 -3.37 17.05
CA THR A 118 -3.92 -3.64 16.90
C THR A 118 -4.45 -4.41 18.11
N TYR A 119 -5.76 -4.31 18.37
CA TYR A 119 -6.38 -5.08 19.44
C TYR A 119 -6.19 -6.59 19.26
N ALA A 120 -6.33 -7.07 18.03
CA ALA A 120 -6.14 -8.50 17.74
C ALA A 120 -4.71 -8.98 18.07
N GLN A 121 -3.68 -8.19 17.69
CA GLN A 121 -2.28 -8.49 18.04
C GLN A 121 -2.02 -8.39 19.53
N GLY A 122 -2.46 -7.30 20.16
CA GLY A 122 -2.28 -7.10 21.60
C GLY A 122 -2.96 -8.18 22.45
N LYS A 123 -4.11 -8.70 21.98
CA LYS A 123 -4.78 -9.85 22.61
C LYS A 123 -3.93 -11.13 22.51
N ARG A 124 -3.28 -11.38 21.35
CA ARG A 124 -2.34 -12.52 21.22
C ARG A 124 -1.14 -12.35 22.16
N TYR A 125 -0.56 -11.15 22.23
CA TYR A 125 0.55 -10.85 23.14
C TYR A 125 0.16 -11.01 24.62
N CYS A 126 -1.03 -10.58 25.00
CA CYS A 126 -1.57 -10.78 26.34
C CYS A 126 -1.67 -12.27 26.69
N HIS A 127 -2.22 -13.07 25.78
CA HIS A 127 -2.34 -14.52 25.97
C HIS A 127 -0.97 -15.19 26.15
N ILE A 128 0.03 -14.82 25.33
CA ILE A 128 1.40 -15.34 25.46
C ILE A 128 2.02 -14.95 26.80
N ALA A 129 1.83 -13.71 27.25
CA ALA A 129 2.32 -13.27 28.55
C ALA A 129 1.68 -14.11 29.68
N ASP A 130 0.36 -14.29 29.65
CA ASP A 130 -0.39 -15.09 30.63
C ASP A 130 0.08 -16.57 30.67
N GLU A 131 0.28 -17.19 29.49
CA GLU A 131 0.79 -18.58 29.37
C GLU A 131 2.18 -18.76 30.01
N ASN A 132 3.02 -17.71 30.00
CA ASN A 132 4.37 -17.73 30.56
C ASN A 132 4.44 -17.20 32.01
N GLY A 133 3.30 -16.89 32.66
CA GLY A 133 3.28 -16.27 33.99
C GLY A 133 3.85 -14.85 34.02
N ALA A 134 3.92 -14.20 32.87
CA ALA A 134 4.35 -12.80 32.69
C ALA A 134 3.15 -11.86 32.75
N SER A 135 3.41 -10.55 32.85
CA SER A 135 2.38 -9.51 32.82
C SER A 135 2.54 -8.60 31.61
N LEU A 136 1.47 -7.88 31.26
CA LEU A 136 1.44 -6.97 30.11
C LEU A 136 1.33 -5.51 30.56
N LYS A 137 2.12 -4.61 29.93
CA LYS A 137 1.97 -3.15 30.01
C LYS A 137 1.89 -2.56 28.61
N TYR A 138 0.81 -1.79 28.32
CA TYR A 138 0.55 -1.25 26.97
C TYR A 138 0.43 0.28 26.89
N ARG A 139 0.60 1.00 28.02
CA ARG A 139 0.57 2.47 28.05
C ARG A 139 2.00 3.01 28.13
N LEU A 140 2.83 2.70 27.12
CA LEU A 140 4.26 2.93 27.14
C LEU A 140 4.71 3.59 25.82
N ASP A 141 4.82 4.91 25.79
CA ASP A 141 5.45 5.63 24.67
C ASP A 141 6.93 5.91 24.99
N PHE A 142 7.81 4.95 24.70
CA PHE A 142 9.24 5.12 24.92
C PHE A 142 9.91 6.06 23.90
N ALA A 143 9.26 6.33 22.77
CA ALA A 143 9.77 7.34 21.82
C ALA A 143 9.93 8.69 22.50
N GLN A 144 9.00 9.12 23.34
CA GLN A 144 9.08 10.39 24.08
C GLN A 144 10.32 10.47 24.99
N ASN A 145 10.76 9.33 25.52
CA ASN A 145 11.91 9.29 26.44
C ASN A 145 13.25 9.27 25.72
N ILE A 146 13.31 8.67 24.52
CA ILE A 146 14.54 8.31 23.83
C ILE A 146 14.81 9.23 22.63
N TRP A 147 13.78 9.56 21.85
CA TRP A 147 13.88 10.32 20.61
C TRP A 147 13.62 11.82 20.85
N LYS A 148 14.67 12.53 21.28
CA LYS A 148 14.57 13.96 21.65
C LYS A 148 14.15 14.88 20.51
N GLU A 149 14.52 14.50 19.27
CA GLU A 149 14.24 15.25 18.05
C GLU A 149 13.08 14.61 17.28
N ARG A 150 12.16 13.94 17.99
CA ARG A 150 10.96 13.35 17.37
C ARG A 150 10.19 14.45 16.66
N PRO A 151 9.88 14.30 15.34
CA PRO A 151 9.02 15.23 14.65
C PRO A 151 7.69 15.43 15.39
N GLU A 152 7.06 16.58 15.22
CA GLU A 152 5.69 16.78 15.68
C GLU A 152 4.70 16.04 14.77
N MET A 153 3.48 15.81 15.27
CA MET A 153 2.41 15.29 14.42
C MET A 153 2.10 16.28 13.30
N SER A 154 1.79 15.79 12.12
CA SER A 154 1.52 16.61 10.95
C SER A 154 0.39 17.62 11.21
N MET A 155 0.56 18.82 10.66
CA MET A 155 -0.38 19.92 10.67
C MET A 155 -0.78 20.35 9.26
N GLU A 156 -0.66 19.44 8.29
CA GLU A 156 -1.03 19.70 6.90
C GLU A 156 -2.53 19.99 6.77
N SER A 157 -2.86 20.88 5.83
CA SER A 157 -4.23 21.32 5.61
C SER A 157 -5.10 20.22 4.99
N VAL A 158 -6.35 20.18 5.42
CA VAL A 158 -7.39 19.33 4.85
C VAL A 158 -8.00 20.00 3.63
N PHE A 159 -8.33 19.23 2.60
CA PHE A 159 -9.14 19.66 1.47
C PHE A 159 -10.31 18.69 1.23
N SER A 160 -11.37 19.15 0.61
CA SER A 160 -12.54 18.33 0.23
C SER A 160 -12.48 17.99 -1.25
N LEU A 161 -13.00 16.81 -1.60
CA LEU A 161 -13.23 16.42 -2.99
C LEU A 161 -14.66 16.77 -3.40
N GLU A 162 -14.79 17.45 -4.55
CA GLU A 162 -16.07 17.80 -5.13
C GLU A 162 -16.82 16.59 -5.70
N ASP A 163 -18.14 16.73 -5.87
CA ASP A 163 -19.03 15.65 -6.34
C ASP A 163 -18.62 15.13 -7.74
N GLU A 164 -18.01 15.95 -8.59
CA GLU A 164 -17.52 15.54 -9.92
C GLU A 164 -16.36 14.54 -9.86
N TYR A 165 -15.64 14.50 -8.72
CA TYR A 165 -14.59 13.50 -8.47
C TYR A 165 -15.10 12.32 -7.67
N THR A 166 -15.89 12.58 -6.64
CA THR A 166 -16.36 11.52 -5.72
C THR A 166 -17.53 10.72 -6.26
N GLY A 167 -18.39 11.33 -7.07
CA GLY A 167 -19.63 10.72 -7.60
C GLY A 167 -20.69 10.38 -6.56
N GLU A 168 -20.41 10.59 -5.26
CA GLU A 168 -21.33 10.31 -4.16
C GLU A 168 -21.13 11.30 -3.01
N LYS A 169 -22.22 11.90 -2.54
CA LYS A 169 -22.22 12.86 -1.44
C LYS A 169 -22.02 12.20 -0.08
N ILE A 170 -21.47 12.95 0.88
CA ILE A 170 -21.28 12.51 2.27
C ILE A 170 -22.58 11.94 2.86
N GLY A 171 -23.71 12.65 2.71
CA GLY A 171 -25.01 12.21 3.23
C GLY A 171 -25.43 10.82 2.73
N SER A 172 -25.26 10.55 1.42
CA SER A 172 -25.58 9.23 0.84
C SER A 172 -24.70 8.11 1.42
N LYS A 173 -23.42 8.34 1.57
CA LYS A 173 -22.50 7.36 2.20
C LYS A 173 -22.88 7.09 3.65
N LEU A 174 -23.18 8.15 4.42
CA LEU A 174 -23.64 8.04 5.80
C LEU A 174 -24.96 7.25 5.92
N GLU A 175 -25.90 7.41 4.99
CA GLU A 175 -27.15 6.62 4.95
C GLU A 175 -26.83 5.13 4.77
N ARG A 176 -25.96 4.77 3.83
CA ARG A 176 -25.54 3.36 3.61
C ARG A 176 -24.89 2.76 4.86
N ILE A 177 -24.02 3.51 5.54
CA ILE A 177 -23.38 3.04 6.79
C ILE A 177 -24.42 2.84 7.88
N ARG A 178 -25.35 3.78 8.04
CA ARG A 178 -26.44 3.68 9.03
C ARG A 178 -27.38 2.50 8.77
N GLU A 179 -27.60 2.13 7.50
CA GLU A 179 -28.34 0.91 7.16
C GLU A 179 -27.60 -0.34 7.66
N VAL A 180 -26.27 -0.44 7.43
CA VAL A 180 -25.47 -1.55 7.95
C VAL A 180 -25.45 -1.56 9.47
N MET A 181 -25.34 -0.39 10.13
CA MET A 181 -25.45 -0.30 11.59
C MET A 181 -26.78 -0.85 12.08
N LYS A 182 -27.88 -0.47 11.44
CA LYS A 182 -29.24 -0.94 11.77
C LYS A 182 -29.40 -2.45 11.59
N GLU A 183 -28.89 -3.00 10.48
CA GLU A 183 -28.89 -4.46 10.21
C GLU A 183 -28.14 -5.25 11.29
N ASN A 184 -27.10 -4.66 11.87
CA ASN A 184 -26.32 -5.24 12.97
C ASN A 184 -26.89 -4.88 14.36
N GLY A 185 -27.99 -4.11 14.43
CA GLY A 185 -28.60 -3.66 15.67
C GLY A 185 -27.73 -2.67 16.46
N CYS A 186 -26.81 -1.96 15.78
CA CYS A 186 -25.90 -0.98 16.36
C CYS A 186 -26.46 0.44 16.26
N ASN A 187 -26.14 1.30 17.23
CA ASN A 187 -26.48 2.73 17.23
C ASN A 187 -25.26 3.65 17.17
N ALA A 188 -24.06 3.06 17.22
CA ALA A 188 -22.79 3.75 17.03
C ALA A 188 -21.83 2.88 16.22
N HIS A 189 -20.94 3.52 15.43
CA HIS A 189 -19.85 2.86 14.69
C HIS A 189 -18.58 3.66 14.87
N VAL A 190 -17.51 3.02 15.42
CA VAL A 190 -16.20 3.65 15.62
C VAL A 190 -15.27 3.31 14.49
N LEU A 191 -14.74 4.34 13.85
CA LEU A 191 -13.76 4.27 12.78
C LEU A 191 -12.39 4.74 13.28
N SER A 192 -11.39 3.91 13.09
CA SER A 192 -9.97 4.23 13.31
C SER A 192 -9.15 4.23 12.01
N SER A 193 -9.63 3.65 10.93
CA SER A 193 -8.98 3.65 9.62
C SER A 193 -9.09 5.03 8.96
N LEU A 194 -7.96 5.63 8.62
CA LEU A 194 -7.90 6.94 7.99
C LEU A 194 -8.53 6.95 6.60
N ASP A 195 -8.34 5.88 5.83
CA ASP A 195 -8.93 5.71 4.49
C ASP A 195 -10.46 5.66 4.55
N ASP A 196 -11.02 4.93 5.52
CA ASP A 196 -12.46 4.79 5.69
C ASP A 196 -13.10 6.15 6.03
N ILE A 197 -12.46 6.91 6.95
CA ILE A 197 -12.92 8.25 7.34
C ILE A 197 -12.81 9.24 6.17
N ALA A 198 -11.67 9.24 5.47
CA ALA A 198 -11.43 10.12 4.33
C ALA A 198 -12.40 9.85 3.18
N TRP A 199 -12.69 8.56 2.90
CA TRP A 199 -13.70 8.16 1.92
C TRP A 199 -15.09 8.59 2.35
N LEU A 200 -15.49 8.30 3.60
CA LEU A 200 -16.83 8.57 4.12
C LEU A 200 -17.18 10.06 4.08
N LEU A 201 -16.23 10.91 4.47
CA LEU A 201 -16.42 12.36 4.61
C LEU A 201 -15.96 13.17 3.38
N ASN A 202 -15.52 12.53 2.30
CA ASN A 202 -15.00 13.19 1.09
C ASN A 202 -13.89 14.21 1.38
N ILE A 203 -13.07 13.96 2.41
CA ILE A 203 -11.94 14.80 2.80
C ILE A 203 -10.62 14.12 2.47
N ARG A 204 -9.61 14.92 2.20
CA ARG A 204 -8.23 14.49 1.98
C ARG A 204 -7.27 15.42 2.75
N GLY A 205 -6.06 14.95 2.98
CA GLY A 205 -5.00 15.73 3.62
C GLY A 205 -3.63 15.16 3.25
N ASN A 206 -2.57 15.68 3.83
CA ASN A 206 -1.21 15.22 3.56
C ASN A 206 -0.45 14.90 4.85
N ASP A 207 -1.14 14.30 5.83
CA ASP A 207 -0.51 13.94 7.11
C ASP A 207 0.48 12.78 6.99
N ILE A 208 0.31 11.96 5.97
CA ILE A 208 1.17 10.83 5.68
C ILE A 208 1.72 11.02 4.27
N ALA A 209 3.04 10.89 4.11
CA ALA A 209 3.68 10.98 2.81
C ALA A 209 3.05 9.99 1.83
N TYR A 210 2.75 10.44 0.63
CA TYR A 210 2.13 9.65 -0.44
C TYR A 210 0.69 9.19 -0.19
N CYS A 211 0.14 9.41 0.98
CA CYS A 211 -1.23 9.03 1.30
C CYS A 211 -2.04 10.29 1.63
N PRO A 212 -3.02 10.67 0.79
CA PRO A 212 -3.78 11.90 0.99
C PRO A 212 -4.82 11.76 2.12
N LEU A 213 -4.35 11.47 3.33
CA LEU A 213 -5.14 11.13 4.51
C LEU A 213 -5.01 12.18 5.61
N VAL A 214 -5.99 12.19 6.51
CA VAL A 214 -6.09 13.09 7.66
C VAL A 214 -6.05 12.27 8.94
N LEU A 215 -5.08 12.53 9.83
CA LEU A 215 -5.02 11.90 11.15
C LEU A 215 -6.31 12.22 11.92
N SER A 216 -7.18 11.23 12.07
CA SER A 216 -8.49 11.40 12.68
C SER A 216 -9.10 10.09 13.14
N TYR A 217 -10.05 10.17 14.09
CA TYR A 217 -11.00 9.11 14.42
C TYR A 217 -12.41 9.60 14.14
N ALA A 218 -13.36 8.70 13.98
CA ALA A 218 -14.75 9.09 13.88
C ALA A 218 -15.68 8.15 14.66
N ILE A 219 -16.79 8.70 15.15
CA ILE A 219 -17.92 7.91 15.65
C ILE A 219 -19.15 8.33 14.84
N VAL A 220 -19.69 7.39 14.09
CA VAL A 220 -20.94 7.57 13.35
C VAL A 220 -22.10 7.13 14.24
N TYR A 221 -23.04 8.05 14.48
CA TYR A 221 -24.31 7.77 15.16
C TYR A 221 -25.48 7.81 14.17
N ASN A 222 -26.65 7.41 14.61
CA ASN A 222 -27.86 7.41 13.78
C ASN A 222 -28.17 8.77 13.13
N ASN A 223 -27.85 9.90 13.80
CA ASN A 223 -28.22 11.24 13.36
C ASN A 223 -27.03 12.23 13.29
N SER A 224 -25.84 11.82 13.65
CA SER A 224 -24.67 12.70 13.69
C SER A 224 -23.38 11.92 13.48
N VAL A 225 -22.30 12.65 13.27
CA VAL A 225 -20.92 12.11 13.27
C VAL A 225 -20.05 12.99 14.15
N GLU A 226 -19.27 12.37 15.01
CA GLU A 226 -18.20 13.03 15.77
C GLU A 226 -16.86 12.69 15.11
N LEU A 227 -16.21 13.71 14.55
CA LEU A 227 -14.87 13.60 13.96
C LEU A 227 -13.84 14.10 14.96
N PHE A 228 -12.86 13.29 15.31
CA PHE A 228 -11.80 13.64 16.26
C PHE A 228 -10.52 13.94 15.48
N ALA A 229 -10.19 15.23 15.34
CA ALA A 229 -9.05 15.72 14.57
C ALA A 229 -8.60 17.07 15.10
N ASP A 230 -7.42 17.55 14.67
CA ASP A 230 -7.00 18.91 14.99
C ASP A 230 -7.77 19.91 14.10
N ILE A 231 -8.66 20.68 14.69
CA ILE A 231 -9.53 21.62 13.98
C ILE A 231 -8.75 22.70 13.22
N ARG A 232 -7.51 23.01 13.63
CA ARG A 232 -6.67 24.01 12.97
C ARG A 232 -6.28 23.64 11.53
N LYS A 233 -6.46 22.38 11.16
CA LYS A 233 -6.18 21.85 9.81
C LYS A 233 -7.32 22.10 8.83
N PHE A 234 -8.50 22.48 9.32
CA PHE A 234 -9.73 22.63 8.54
C PHE A 234 -10.01 24.10 8.26
N SER A 235 -10.27 24.45 7.01
CA SER A 235 -10.79 25.76 6.64
C SER A 235 -12.25 25.91 7.08
N ASP A 236 -12.71 27.16 7.20
CA ASP A 236 -14.12 27.45 7.53
C ASP A 236 -15.10 26.82 6.53
N ASP A 237 -14.74 26.78 5.25
CA ASP A 237 -15.57 26.15 4.21
C ASP A 237 -15.74 24.64 4.43
N ILE A 238 -14.67 23.93 4.81
CA ILE A 238 -14.73 22.49 5.12
C ILE A 238 -15.51 22.27 6.42
N ILE A 239 -15.31 23.10 7.44
CA ILE A 239 -16.06 23.02 8.70
C ILE A 239 -17.56 23.17 8.42
N ASN A 240 -17.96 24.13 7.57
CA ASN A 240 -19.34 24.35 7.18
C ASN A 240 -19.89 23.16 6.38
N LEU A 241 -19.15 22.62 5.39
CA LEU A 241 -19.52 21.43 4.63
C LEU A 241 -19.79 20.23 5.55
N LEU A 242 -18.91 20.00 6.52
CA LEU A 242 -19.04 18.92 7.50
C LEU A 242 -20.26 19.15 8.40
N ALA A 243 -20.48 20.38 8.87
CA ALA A 243 -21.63 20.73 9.72
C ALA A 243 -22.98 20.55 9.00
N GLU A 244 -23.07 20.87 7.70
CA GLU A 244 -24.25 20.60 6.86
C GLU A 244 -24.62 19.11 6.81
N ASN A 245 -23.61 18.22 6.96
CA ASN A 245 -23.77 16.77 7.04
C ASN A 245 -23.84 16.23 8.48
N GLN A 246 -24.10 17.08 9.47
CA GLN A 246 -24.17 16.78 10.91
C GLN A 246 -22.87 16.16 11.45
N VAL A 247 -21.72 16.52 10.87
CA VAL A 247 -20.38 16.15 11.35
C VAL A 247 -19.85 17.28 12.21
N LYS A 248 -19.44 16.96 13.45
CA LYS A 248 -18.84 17.91 14.38
C LYS A 248 -17.42 17.49 14.73
N ILE A 249 -16.47 18.45 14.69
CA ILE A 249 -15.07 18.22 14.98
C ILE A 249 -14.80 18.40 16.48
N TYR A 250 -14.07 17.45 17.06
CA TYR A 250 -13.60 17.43 18.43
C TYR A 250 -12.08 17.25 18.47
N PRO A 251 -11.38 17.60 19.58
CA PRO A 251 -9.96 17.36 19.74
C PRO A 251 -9.61 15.87 19.51
N TYR A 252 -8.49 15.64 18.82
CA TYR A 252 -8.06 14.29 18.39
C TYR A 252 -8.04 13.25 19.52
N GLU A 253 -7.47 13.62 20.68
CA GLU A 253 -7.35 12.70 21.83
C GLU A 253 -8.68 12.46 22.57
N ASP A 254 -9.72 13.26 22.32
CA ASP A 254 -11.02 13.13 23.00
C ASP A 254 -11.74 11.84 22.67
N ILE A 255 -11.33 11.13 21.60
CA ILE A 255 -11.89 9.80 21.25
C ILE A 255 -11.81 8.81 22.43
N TYR A 256 -10.66 8.76 23.14
CA TYR A 256 -10.47 7.84 24.27
C TYR A 256 -11.44 8.13 25.42
N ARG A 257 -11.66 9.41 25.73
CA ARG A 257 -12.65 9.81 26.73
C ARG A 257 -14.06 9.46 26.26
N LYS A 258 -14.38 9.76 24.99
CA LYS A 258 -15.72 9.54 24.45
C LYS A 258 -16.14 8.06 24.47
N VAL A 259 -15.28 7.15 24.04
CA VAL A 259 -15.60 5.71 24.11
C VAL A 259 -15.66 5.17 25.54
N SER A 260 -14.96 5.81 26.49
CA SER A 260 -15.03 5.43 27.90
C SER A 260 -16.31 5.86 28.62
N GLU A 261 -17.00 6.86 28.07
CA GLU A 261 -18.28 7.39 28.57
C GLU A 261 -19.51 6.64 28.02
N MET A 262 -19.31 5.70 27.08
CA MET A 262 -20.39 4.87 26.53
C MET A 262 -21.01 3.97 27.59
N THR A 263 -22.29 3.65 27.43
CA THR A 263 -23.12 2.93 28.39
C THR A 263 -23.63 1.60 27.83
N SER A 264 -24.42 0.87 28.59
CA SER A 264 -25.12 -0.34 28.14
C SER A 264 -26.21 -0.10 27.08
N GLU A 265 -26.61 1.15 26.87
CA GLU A 265 -27.54 1.54 25.78
C GLU A 265 -26.80 1.64 24.42
N ASP A 266 -25.47 1.78 24.46
CA ASP A 266 -24.65 1.89 23.27
C ASP A 266 -24.29 0.49 22.74
N LYS A 267 -24.65 0.26 21.45
CA LYS A 267 -24.26 -0.94 20.69
C LYS A 267 -23.34 -0.51 19.59
N LEU A 268 -22.06 -0.86 19.76
CA LEU A 268 -20.96 -0.35 19.02
C LEU A 268 -20.50 -1.32 17.93
N LEU A 269 -20.59 -0.92 16.67
CA LEU A 269 -19.94 -1.59 15.55
C LEU A 269 -18.47 -1.14 15.48
N LEU A 270 -17.53 -2.06 15.36
CA LEU A 270 -16.11 -1.77 15.17
C LEU A 270 -15.38 -2.96 14.53
N ASP A 271 -14.21 -2.73 13.98
CA ASP A 271 -13.29 -3.75 13.49
C ASP A 271 -12.06 -3.85 14.41
N SER A 272 -12.00 -4.87 15.26
CA SER A 272 -10.90 -5.08 16.19
C SER A 272 -9.57 -5.46 15.54
N ALA A 273 -9.58 -5.83 14.26
CA ALA A 273 -8.35 -6.18 13.54
C ALA A 273 -7.53 -4.95 13.12
N ILE A 274 -8.19 -3.78 13.01
CA ILE A 274 -7.55 -2.51 12.62
C ILE A 274 -7.60 -1.44 13.72
N MET A 275 -8.43 -1.63 14.76
CA MET A 275 -8.48 -0.71 15.90
C MET A 275 -7.27 -0.93 16.81
N ASN A 276 -6.63 0.15 17.25
CA ASN A 276 -5.50 0.03 18.17
C ASN A 276 -5.93 -0.49 19.57
N TYR A 277 -5.01 -1.18 20.24
CA TYR A 277 -5.24 -1.85 21.51
C TYR A 277 -5.67 -0.88 22.61
N SER A 278 -5.04 0.30 22.70
CA SER A 278 -5.36 1.30 23.72
C SER A 278 -6.77 1.86 23.55
N LEU A 279 -7.21 2.10 22.31
CA LEU A 279 -8.56 2.59 22.04
C LEU A 279 -9.61 1.54 22.39
N TYR A 280 -9.41 0.30 22.00
CA TYR A 280 -10.32 -0.80 22.37
C TYR A 280 -10.42 -0.97 23.90
N GLN A 281 -9.29 -0.93 24.59
CA GLN A 281 -9.25 -1.04 26.06
C GLN A 281 -9.85 0.17 26.79
N ALA A 282 -10.01 1.30 26.11
CA ALA A 282 -10.67 2.48 26.65
C ALA A 282 -12.20 2.39 26.55
N ILE A 283 -12.76 1.55 25.68
CA ILE A 283 -14.21 1.37 25.56
C ILE A 283 -14.78 0.91 26.91
N SER A 284 -15.87 1.55 27.31
CA SER A 284 -16.59 1.17 28.54
C SER A 284 -16.98 -0.31 28.53
N LYS A 285 -16.76 -0.99 29.65
CA LYS A 285 -17.10 -2.42 29.79
C LYS A 285 -18.61 -2.70 29.75
N GLU A 286 -19.43 -1.66 29.87
CA GLU A 286 -20.89 -1.75 29.79
C GLU A 286 -21.37 -1.76 28.33
N THR A 287 -20.56 -1.25 27.41
CA THR A 287 -20.89 -1.13 25.97
C THR A 287 -21.01 -2.51 25.31
N VAL A 288 -22.05 -2.71 24.52
CA VAL A 288 -22.22 -3.93 23.72
C VAL A 288 -21.43 -3.79 22.42
N ILE A 289 -20.42 -4.64 22.20
CA ILE A 289 -19.57 -4.61 21.02
C ILE A 289 -20.05 -5.62 19.98
N VAL A 290 -20.20 -5.17 18.74
CA VAL A 290 -20.38 -5.98 17.53
C VAL A 290 -19.09 -5.86 16.72
N ASP A 291 -18.24 -6.88 16.80
CA ASP A 291 -16.94 -6.92 16.13
C ASP A 291 -17.09 -7.49 14.73
N LYS A 292 -16.96 -6.63 13.72
CA LYS A 292 -17.04 -6.98 12.30
C LYS A 292 -16.11 -6.09 11.49
N GLN A 293 -15.73 -6.56 10.30
CA GLN A 293 -15.01 -5.73 9.33
C GLN A 293 -15.80 -4.46 9.03
N ASN A 294 -15.08 -3.33 8.94
CA ASN A 294 -15.69 -2.05 8.58
C ASN A 294 -16.39 -2.15 7.22
N PRO A 295 -17.67 -1.78 7.12
CA PRO A 295 -18.40 -1.83 5.85
C PRO A 295 -17.81 -0.91 4.78
N GLU A 296 -17.14 0.15 5.16
CA GLU A 296 -16.45 1.09 4.28
C GLU A 296 -15.43 0.40 3.40
N ILE A 297 -14.73 -0.63 3.90
CA ILE A 297 -13.68 -1.34 3.18
C ILE A 297 -14.20 -1.91 1.85
N LEU A 298 -15.35 -2.58 1.87
CA LEU A 298 -15.95 -3.10 0.65
C LEU A 298 -16.62 -1.99 -0.18
N MET A 299 -17.28 -1.04 0.49
CA MET A 299 -17.99 0.05 -0.19
C MET A 299 -17.08 0.95 -1.00
N LYS A 300 -15.86 1.28 -0.50
CA LYS A 300 -14.90 2.11 -1.22
C LYS A 300 -14.13 1.35 -2.31
N SER A 301 -13.97 0.04 -2.15
CA SER A 301 -13.28 -0.78 -3.16
C SER A 301 -14.08 -0.90 -4.46
N VAL A 302 -15.42 -0.85 -4.40
CA VAL A 302 -16.31 -0.82 -5.56
C VAL A 302 -16.50 0.63 -6.00
N LYS A 303 -15.77 1.05 -7.03
CA LYS A 303 -15.84 2.43 -7.55
C LYS A 303 -17.21 2.67 -8.21
N ASN A 304 -17.78 3.87 -8.01
CA ASN A 304 -18.95 4.26 -8.79
C ASN A 304 -18.55 4.64 -10.24
N GLU A 305 -19.53 4.82 -11.13
CA GLU A 305 -19.26 5.11 -12.54
C GLU A 305 -18.49 6.42 -12.75
N THR A 306 -18.72 7.44 -11.90
CA THR A 306 -17.96 8.71 -11.95
C THR A 306 -16.49 8.46 -11.62
N GLN A 307 -16.21 7.70 -10.58
CA GLN A 307 -14.84 7.34 -10.19
C GLN A 307 -14.16 6.47 -11.26
N ALA A 308 -14.88 5.50 -11.84
CA ALA A 308 -14.35 4.66 -12.92
C ALA A 308 -13.98 5.50 -14.17
N GLU A 309 -14.83 6.48 -14.54
CA GLU A 309 -14.54 7.38 -15.66
C GLU A 309 -13.37 8.33 -15.35
N ASN A 310 -13.28 8.83 -14.12
CA ASN A 310 -12.18 9.68 -13.69
C ASN A 310 -10.85 8.90 -13.67
N LEU A 311 -10.84 7.64 -13.19
CA LEU A 311 -9.64 6.79 -13.24
C LEU A 311 -9.12 6.61 -14.68
N ARG A 312 -10.00 6.44 -15.67
CA ARG A 312 -9.58 6.39 -17.08
C ARG A 312 -8.86 7.69 -17.51
N LYS A 313 -9.30 8.85 -17.00
CA LYS A 313 -8.64 10.14 -17.27
C LYS A 313 -7.29 10.24 -16.56
N ALA A 314 -7.22 9.86 -15.27
CA ALA A 314 -5.97 9.85 -14.51
C ALA A 314 -4.92 8.95 -15.19
N HIS A 315 -5.30 7.74 -15.59
CA HIS A 315 -4.43 6.81 -16.28
C HIS A 315 -3.98 7.30 -17.66
N LEU A 316 -4.82 8.02 -18.39
CA LEU A 316 -4.42 8.62 -19.66
C LEU A 316 -3.39 9.72 -19.47
N LYS A 317 -3.56 10.59 -18.47
CA LYS A 317 -2.59 11.64 -18.11
C LYS A 317 -1.24 11.02 -17.75
N ASP A 318 -1.26 10.01 -16.89
CA ASP A 318 -0.04 9.33 -16.46
C ASP A 318 0.63 8.55 -17.62
N ALA A 319 -0.15 7.90 -18.47
CA ALA A 319 0.36 7.23 -19.66
C ALA A 319 1.09 8.18 -20.62
N VAL A 320 0.60 9.40 -20.77
CA VAL A 320 1.27 10.45 -21.56
C VAL A 320 2.61 10.82 -20.92
N ALA A 321 2.64 11.07 -19.61
CA ALA A 321 3.86 11.42 -18.88
C ALA A 321 4.89 10.28 -18.97
N HIS A 322 4.47 9.05 -18.72
CA HIS A 322 5.34 7.87 -18.73
C HIS A 322 5.86 7.54 -20.15
N THR A 323 5.03 7.68 -21.18
CA THR A 323 5.46 7.49 -22.58
C THR A 323 6.50 8.53 -23.00
N LYS A 324 6.31 9.82 -22.65
CA LYS A 324 7.31 10.88 -22.87
C LYS A 324 8.62 10.59 -22.12
N PHE A 325 8.53 10.05 -20.91
CA PHE A 325 9.70 9.64 -20.15
C PHE A 325 10.46 8.50 -20.83
N MET A 326 9.78 7.43 -21.28
CA MET A 326 10.43 6.32 -21.98
C MET A 326 11.12 6.80 -23.27
N TYR A 327 10.46 7.66 -24.04
CA TYR A 327 11.06 8.29 -25.22
C TYR A 327 12.32 9.09 -24.85
N TRP A 328 12.23 9.97 -23.85
CA TRP A 328 13.35 10.76 -23.39
C TRP A 328 14.50 9.89 -22.89
N LEU A 329 14.23 8.87 -22.11
CA LEU A 329 15.23 7.97 -21.55
C LEU A 329 16.00 7.24 -22.66
N LYS A 330 15.30 6.59 -23.58
CA LYS A 330 15.92 5.86 -24.70
C LYS A 330 16.69 6.77 -25.67
N LYS A 331 16.28 8.03 -25.83
CA LYS A 331 16.95 9.01 -26.71
C LYS A 331 18.23 9.57 -26.09
N ASN A 332 18.35 9.59 -24.77
CA ASN A 332 19.40 10.34 -24.07
C ASN A 332 20.37 9.46 -23.25
N ILE A 333 20.15 8.16 -23.14
CA ILE A 333 20.93 7.27 -22.26
C ILE A 333 22.45 7.34 -22.50
N ASP A 334 22.90 7.54 -23.72
CA ASP A 334 24.30 7.65 -24.12
C ASP A 334 24.75 9.10 -24.38
N ARG A 335 23.89 10.11 -24.16
CA ARG A 335 24.14 11.52 -24.50
C ARG A 335 24.34 12.41 -23.30
N VAL A 336 23.63 12.11 -22.20
CA VAL A 336 23.72 12.85 -20.94
C VAL A 336 23.83 11.88 -19.78
N GLU A 337 24.44 12.32 -18.71
CA GLU A 337 24.48 11.51 -17.49
C GLU A 337 23.09 11.45 -16.86
N ILE A 338 22.54 10.25 -16.77
CA ILE A 338 21.27 9.95 -16.12
C ILE A 338 21.55 9.01 -14.98
N THR A 339 21.00 9.30 -13.79
CA THR A 339 21.08 8.42 -12.62
C THR A 339 19.69 7.94 -12.23
N GLU A 340 19.58 6.97 -11.32
CA GLU A 340 18.30 6.50 -10.80
C GLU A 340 17.46 7.66 -10.23
N LEU A 341 18.06 8.53 -9.42
CA LEU A 341 17.37 9.70 -8.86
C LEU A 341 16.97 10.72 -9.93
N SER A 342 17.85 11.01 -10.90
CA SER A 342 17.51 11.98 -11.96
C SER A 342 16.47 11.45 -12.94
N ALA A 343 16.42 10.13 -13.17
CA ALA A 343 15.39 9.48 -13.96
C ALA A 343 14.02 9.57 -13.27
N SER A 344 13.98 9.26 -11.96
CA SER A 344 12.78 9.40 -11.12
C SER A 344 12.26 10.84 -11.12
N ALA A 345 13.12 11.82 -10.84
CA ALA A 345 12.75 13.23 -10.85
C ALA A 345 12.26 13.71 -12.23
N ARG A 346 12.80 13.17 -13.33
CA ARG A 346 12.33 13.50 -14.68
C ARG A 346 10.91 12.98 -14.93
N LEU A 347 10.61 11.76 -14.53
CA LEU A 347 9.27 11.19 -14.67
C LEU A 347 8.24 11.96 -13.82
N GLU A 348 8.58 12.27 -12.57
CA GLU A 348 7.73 13.11 -11.71
C GLU A 348 7.49 14.50 -12.31
N GLY A 349 8.53 15.14 -12.87
CA GLY A 349 8.40 16.41 -13.57
C GLY A 349 7.43 16.36 -14.76
N LEU A 350 7.41 15.24 -15.50
CA LEU A 350 6.46 15.05 -16.61
C LEU A 350 5.02 14.80 -16.12
N ARG A 351 4.85 14.17 -14.95
CA ARG A 351 3.56 14.06 -14.27
C ARG A 351 3.07 15.42 -13.78
N ALA A 352 3.96 16.24 -13.24
CA ALA A 352 3.64 17.60 -12.78
C ALA A 352 3.20 18.55 -13.91
N GLU A 353 3.51 18.23 -15.18
CA GLU A 353 2.99 18.95 -16.35
C GLU A 353 1.51 18.60 -16.64
N GLN A 354 0.97 17.54 -16.04
CA GLN A 354 -0.43 17.13 -16.23
C GLN A 354 -1.36 17.91 -15.28
N GLU A 355 -2.54 18.24 -15.79
CA GLU A 355 -3.55 18.93 -14.99
C GLU A 355 -3.97 18.08 -13.77
N HIS A 356 -4.19 18.74 -12.62
CA HIS A 356 -4.67 18.16 -11.36
C HIS A 356 -3.70 17.12 -10.73
N PHE A 357 -2.43 17.11 -11.13
CA PHE A 357 -1.43 16.33 -10.42
C PHE A 357 -1.20 16.89 -9.01
N LEU A 358 -1.28 16.02 -7.99
CA LEU A 358 -1.16 16.38 -6.59
C LEU A 358 0.17 15.91 -5.96
N GLY A 359 0.82 14.93 -6.58
CA GLY A 359 2.05 14.34 -6.08
C GLY A 359 2.14 12.84 -6.40
N PRO A 360 3.26 12.19 -6.05
CA PRO A 360 3.40 10.74 -6.23
C PRO A 360 2.44 9.96 -5.31
N SER A 361 1.93 8.83 -5.79
CA SER A 361 1.01 7.94 -5.05
C SER A 361 1.72 7.01 -4.07
N PHE A 362 3.03 6.85 -4.21
CA PHE A 362 3.93 6.12 -3.30
C PHE A 362 5.38 6.53 -3.54
N GLY A 363 6.30 6.06 -2.69
CA GLY A 363 7.73 6.32 -2.85
C GLY A 363 8.26 5.68 -4.13
N PRO A 364 8.81 6.46 -5.08
CA PRO A 364 9.20 5.95 -6.39
C PRO A 364 10.32 4.92 -6.30
N ILE A 365 10.18 3.83 -7.05
CA ILE A 365 11.22 2.84 -7.29
C ILE A 365 11.85 3.18 -8.65
N SER A 366 13.15 3.43 -8.65
CA SER A 366 13.94 3.72 -9.84
C SER A 366 15.22 2.90 -9.74
N ALA A 367 15.26 1.73 -10.37
CA ALA A 367 16.23 0.69 -10.10
C ALA A 367 16.96 0.23 -11.36
N TYR A 368 18.28 0.39 -11.38
CA TYR A 368 19.13 0.03 -12.51
C TYR A 368 19.89 -1.28 -12.27
N GLY A 369 19.82 -2.20 -13.22
CA GLY A 369 20.57 -3.45 -13.20
C GLY A 369 20.25 -4.30 -11.97
N GLU A 370 21.24 -4.56 -11.13
CA GLU A 370 21.11 -5.40 -9.93
C GLU A 370 20.22 -4.80 -8.83
N HIS A 371 20.06 -3.47 -8.78
CA HIS A 371 19.14 -2.82 -7.85
C HIS A 371 17.69 -3.23 -8.11
N GLY A 372 17.33 -3.56 -9.35
CA GLY A 372 16.02 -4.09 -9.69
C GLY A 372 15.66 -5.41 -9.00
N ALA A 373 16.64 -6.15 -8.49
CA ALA A 373 16.40 -7.36 -7.72
C ALA A 373 15.85 -7.09 -6.30
N ILE A 374 15.96 -5.85 -5.82
CA ILE A 374 15.41 -5.41 -4.55
C ILE A 374 13.98 -4.90 -4.81
N VAL A 375 12.98 -5.68 -4.43
CA VAL A 375 11.56 -5.49 -4.81
C VAL A 375 11.06 -4.07 -4.49
N HIS A 376 11.40 -3.53 -3.31
CA HIS A 376 11.07 -2.19 -2.84
C HIS A 376 12.34 -1.32 -2.72
N TYR A 377 13.15 -1.30 -3.78
CA TYR A 377 14.34 -0.46 -3.84
C TYR A 377 13.96 1.01 -3.75
N SER A 378 14.66 1.75 -2.92
CA SER A 378 14.58 3.21 -2.85
C SER A 378 15.98 3.78 -3.01
N ALA A 379 16.22 4.46 -4.13
CA ALA A 379 17.48 5.13 -4.38
C ALA A 379 17.66 6.30 -3.40
N ASP A 380 18.86 6.42 -2.84
CA ASP A 380 19.27 7.55 -2.02
C ASP A 380 20.62 8.09 -2.54
N GLU A 381 21.13 9.16 -1.94
CA GLU A 381 22.42 9.76 -2.35
C GLU A 381 23.60 8.79 -2.31
N LYS A 382 23.52 7.72 -1.52
CA LYS A 382 24.61 6.74 -1.34
C LYS A 382 24.49 5.57 -2.31
N SER A 383 23.26 5.13 -2.60
CA SER A 383 22.96 4.00 -3.47
C SER A 383 22.80 4.39 -4.94
N ASN A 384 22.53 5.68 -5.22
CA ASN A 384 22.29 6.22 -6.55
C ASN A 384 23.43 5.92 -7.54
N VAL A 385 23.15 5.29 -8.65
CA VAL A 385 24.12 4.95 -9.69
C VAL A 385 23.75 5.55 -11.05
N PRO A 386 24.75 5.81 -11.92
CA PRO A 386 24.48 6.24 -13.29
C PRO A 386 23.92 5.07 -14.12
N LEU A 387 22.91 5.36 -14.93
CA LEU A 387 22.35 4.46 -15.92
C LEU A 387 23.31 4.38 -17.13
N LYS A 388 23.46 3.19 -17.69
CA LYS A 388 24.28 2.93 -18.89
C LYS A 388 23.58 1.92 -19.79
N GLU A 389 23.95 1.89 -21.07
CA GLU A 389 23.51 0.81 -21.95
C GLU A 389 23.99 -0.57 -21.48
N GLY A 390 23.28 -1.60 -21.87
CA GLY A 390 23.60 -3.00 -21.62
C GLY A 390 22.90 -3.63 -20.39
N LYS A 391 22.02 -2.89 -19.70
CA LYS A 391 21.24 -3.40 -18.55
C LYS A 391 19.77 -2.95 -18.61
N LEU A 392 18.95 -3.59 -17.83
CA LEU A 392 17.57 -3.19 -17.59
C LEU A 392 17.48 -2.05 -16.58
N PHE A 393 16.49 -1.19 -16.77
CA PHE A 393 16.08 -0.16 -15.83
C PHE A 393 14.59 -0.35 -15.50
N MET A 394 14.28 -0.52 -14.24
CA MET A 394 12.91 -0.66 -13.74
C MET A 394 12.48 0.63 -13.07
N THR A 395 11.32 1.14 -13.46
CA THR A 395 10.64 2.25 -12.78
C THR A 395 9.25 1.81 -12.37
N ASP A 396 8.98 1.88 -11.06
CA ASP A 396 7.71 1.58 -10.45
C ASP A 396 7.27 2.83 -9.69
N THR A 397 6.24 3.48 -10.20
CA THR A 397 5.86 4.83 -9.81
C THR A 397 4.40 5.09 -10.14
N GLY A 398 3.78 5.96 -9.38
CA GLY A 398 2.42 6.40 -9.67
C GLY A 398 2.19 7.86 -9.32
N GLY A 399 1.00 8.35 -9.59
CA GLY A 399 0.60 9.72 -9.32
C GLY A 399 -0.80 9.81 -8.73
N HIS A 400 -0.97 10.74 -7.80
CA HIS A 400 -2.27 11.21 -7.36
C HIS A 400 -2.73 12.37 -8.26
N TYR A 401 -3.94 12.26 -8.76
CA TYR A 401 -4.66 13.29 -9.49
C TYR A 401 -6.02 13.50 -8.80
N LEU A 402 -6.69 14.64 -9.01
CA LEU A 402 -8.07 14.78 -8.50
C LEU A 402 -9.00 13.69 -9.06
N GLU A 403 -8.67 13.16 -10.24
CA GLU A 403 -9.39 12.08 -10.89
C GLU A 403 -9.04 10.67 -10.36
N GLY A 404 -8.15 10.54 -9.40
CA GLY A 404 -7.78 9.26 -8.78
C GLY A 404 -6.28 9.02 -8.72
N SER A 405 -5.90 7.79 -8.41
CA SER A 405 -4.50 7.40 -8.24
C SER A 405 -4.09 6.42 -9.33
N THR A 406 -2.78 6.40 -9.64
CA THR A 406 -2.18 5.46 -10.60
C THR A 406 -1.02 4.72 -9.96
N ASP A 407 -0.80 3.49 -10.44
CA ASP A 407 0.29 2.60 -10.12
C ASP A 407 0.79 1.92 -11.39
N ILE A 408 2.06 2.13 -11.75
CA ILE A 408 2.60 1.68 -13.03
C ILE A 408 4.05 1.24 -12.87
N THR A 409 4.33 -0.01 -13.13
CA THR A 409 5.71 -0.47 -13.30
C THR A 409 6.02 -0.71 -14.78
N ARG A 410 7.16 -0.18 -15.23
CA ARG A 410 7.78 -0.56 -16.49
C ARG A 410 9.26 -0.86 -16.30
N THR A 411 9.69 -1.98 -16.89
CA THR A 411 11.11 -2.28 -17.07
C THR A 411 11.50 -1.96 -18.50
N VAL A 412 12.62 -1.27 -18.69
CA VAL A 412 13.09 -0.75 -19.97
C VAL A 412 14.49 -1.29 -20.25
N ALA A 413 14.72 -1.82 -21.44
CA ALA A 413 16.04 -2.18 -21.92
C ALA A 413 16.82 -0.92 -22.34
N LEU A 414 17.96 -0.68 -21.74
CA LEU A 414 18.85 0.41 -22.10
C LEU A 414 19.92 -0.14 -23.06
N GLY A 415 19.68 0.03 -24.37
CA GLY A 415 20.49 -0.61 -25.39
C GLY A 415 20.30 -2.13 -25.47
N GLU A 416 21.31 -2.85 -25.97
CA GLU A 416 21.24 -4.31 -26.09
C GLU A 416 21.47 -4.96 -24.71
N VAL A 417 20.51 -5.77 -24.27
CA VAL A 417 20.58 -6.51 -22.99
C VAL A 417 20.81 -8.00 -23.24
N GLY A 418 21.21 -8.74 -22.19
CA GLY A 418 21.52 -10.16 -22.28
C GLY A 418 20.30 -11.02 -22.62
N ASN A 419 20.56 -12.23 -23.14
CA ASN A 419 19.48 -13.14 -23.55
C ASN A 419 18.64 -13.62 -22.35
N LEU A 420 19.26 -13.80 -21.18
CA LEU A 420 18.57 -14.22 -19.97
C LEU A 420 17.59 -13.13 -19.49
N GLU A 421 18.00 -11.86 -19.53
CA GLU A 421 17.13 -10.72 -19.21
C GLU A 421 15.93 -10.64 -20.15
N LYS A 422 16.16 -10.87 -21.47
CA LYS A 422 15.07 -10.92 -22.47
C LYS A 422 14.12 -12.10 -22.25
N GLU A 423 14.65 -13.29 -21.91
CA GLU A 423 13.82 -14.45 -21.56
C GLU A 423 12.94 -14.17 -20.34
N HIS A 424 13.51 -13.64 -19.27
CA HIS A 424 12.79 -13.27 -18.06
C HIS A 424 11.78 -12.14 -18.31
N PHE A 425 12.15 -11.11 -19.07
CA PHE A 425 11.24 -10.03 -19.43
C PHE A 425 10.02 -10.54 -20.22
N THR A 426 10.27 -11.41 -21.20
CA THR A 426 9.20 -12.03 -21.99
C THR A 426 8.28 -12.88 -21.12
N LEU A 427 8.85 -13.60 -20.13
CA LEU A 427 8.08 -14.40 -19.19
C LEU A 427 7.13 -13.55 -18.35
N VAL A 428 7.64 -12.41 -17.81
CA VAL A 428 6.83 -11.45 -17.04
C VAL A 428 5.73 -10.82 -17.92
N ALA A 429 6.07 -10.40 -19.14
CA ALA A 429 5.10 -9.83 -20.08
C ALA A 429 3.96 -10.82 -20.43
N ARG A 430 4.30 -12.09 -20.66
CA ARG A 430 3.31 -13.16 -20.91
C ARG A 430 2.38 -13.35 -19.72
N ALA A 431 2.92 -13.36 -18.49
CA ALA A 431 2.14 -13.54 -17.28
C ALA A 431 1.13 -12.41 -17.09
N MET A 432 1.57 -11.16 -17.18
CA MET A 432 0.73 -9.97 -17.09
C MET A 432 -0.36 -9.97 -18.17
N LEU A 433 0.01 -10.20 -19.45
CA LEU A 433 -0.95 -10.22 -20.55
C LEU A 433 -2.03 -11.30 -20.40
N ARG A 434 -1.67 -12.48 -19.90
CA ARG A 434 -2.64 -13.57 -19.71
C ARG A 434 -3.61 -13.26 -18.57
N LEU A 435 -3.15 -12.73 -17.45
CA LEU A 435 -4.02 -12.34 -16.35
C LEU A 435 -4.95 -11.20 -16.77
N ALA A 436 -4.42 -10.15 -17.40
CA ALA A 436 -5.22 -9.01 -17.87
C ALA A 436 -6.31 -9.38 -18.90
N ASN A 437 -6.10 -10.44 -19.70
CA ASN A 437 -7.08 -10.90 -20.71
C ASN A 437 -7.96 -12.07 -20.23
N THR A 438 -7.96 -12.36 -18.93
CA THR A 438 -8.75 -13.47 -18.38
C THR A 438 -10.25 -13.15 -18.37
N VAL A 439 -11.04 -14.11 -18.82
CA VAL A 439 -12.50 -14.15 -18.62
C VAL A 439 -12.81 -15.15 -17.51
N PHE A 440 -13.61 -14.75 -16.53
CA PHE A 440 -13.92 -15.58 -15.37
C PHE A 440 -15.39 -15.50 -14.99
N LEU A 441 -15.84 -16.44 -14.18
CA LEU A 441 -17.22 -16.47 -13.69
C LEU A 441 -17.32 -15.62 -12.42
N TYR A 442 -18.38 -14.81 -12.29
CA TYR A 442 -18.67 -14.08 -11.05
C TYR A 442 -18.69 -15.03 -9.84
N GLY A 443 -18.10 -14.58 -8.76
CA GLY A 443 -17.85 -15.36 -7.55
C GLY A 443 -16.38 -15.75 -7.37
N CYS A 444 -15.53 -15.57 -8.41
CA CYS A 444 -14.10 -15.72 -8.25
C CYS A 444 -13.52 -14.57 -7.44
N SER A 445 -12.63 -14.90 -6.50
CA SER A 445 -11.72 -13.96 -5.84
C SER A 445 -10.40 -13.86 -6.61
N GLY A 446 -9.56 -12.92 -6.24
CA GLY A 446 -8.21 -12.81 -6.82
C GLY A 446 -7.34 -14.05 -6.57
N ALA A 447 -7.56 -14.80 -5.48
CA ALA A 447 -6.86 -16.05 -5.20
C ALA A 447 -7.14 -17.13 -6.27
N ASN A 448 -8.35 -17.15 -6.84
CA ASN A 448 -8.68 -18.07 -7.91
C ASN A 448 -7.94 -17.73 -9.22
N LEU A 449 -7.59 -16.46 -9.44
CA LEU A 449 -7.02 -15.97 -10.70
C LEU A 449 -5.50 -15.82 -10.67
N ASP A 450 -4.89 -15.63 -9.50
CA ASP A 450 -3.44 -15.42 -9.33
C ASP A 450 -2.60 -16.51 -10.03
N CYS A 451 -3.05 -17.77 -9.99
CA CYS A 451 -2.36 -18.89 -10.62
C CYS A 451 -2.23 -18.75 -12.15
N ILE A 452 -3.06 -17.92 -12.81
CA ILE A 452 -2.98 -17.69 -14.26
C ILE A 452 -1.67 -17.00 -14.63
N ALA A 453 -1.22 -16.05 -13.83
CA ALA A 453 0.08 -15.44 -13.99
C ALA A 453 1.21 -16.35 -13.50
N ARG A 454 1.06 -16.97 -12.31
CA ARG A 454 2.14 -17.74 -11.67
C ARG A 454 2.47 -19.04 -12.39
N GLU A 455 1.50 -19.68 -13.05
CA GLU A 455 1.71 -20.93 -13.78
C GLU A 455 2.87 -20.82 -14.78
N ILE A 456 3.02 -19.66 -15.41
CA ILE A 456 4.09 -19.37 -16.38
C ILE A 456 5.47 -19.47 -15.72
N PHE A 457 5.62 -18.88 -14.52
CA PHE A 457 6.86 -18.92 -13.75
C PHE A 457 7.15 -20.32 -13.20
N TRP A 458 6.14 -20.97 -12.65
CA TRP A 458 6.30 -22.31 -12.06
C TRP A 458 6.73 -23.38 -13.07
N LYS A 459 6.34 -23.25 -14.34
CA LYS A 459 6.79 -24.14 -15.42
C LYS A 459 8.29 -24.03 -15.68
N GLU A 460 8.87 -22.86 -15.40
CA GLU A 460 10.32 -22.60 -15.54
C GLU A 460 11.06 -22.78 -14.21
N GLY A 461 10.39 -23.25 -13.14
CA GLY A 461 10.97 -23.38 -11.81
C GLY A 461 11.25 -22.06 -11.10
N LEU A 462 10.60 -20.96 -11.53
CA LEU A 462 10.72 -19.62 -10.99
C LEU A 462 9.50 -19.24 -10.16
N ASN A 463 9.65 -18.25 -9.28
CA ASN A 463 8.58 -17.67 -8.48
C ASN A 463 8.95 -16.25 -8.04
N PHE A 464 7.96 -15.48 -7.56
CA PHE A 464 8.15 -14.20 -6.88
C PHE A 464 7.38 -14.19 -5.55
N ASN A 465 7.92 -13.45 -4.55
CA ASN A 465 7.50 -13.52 -3.15
C ASN A 465 6.54 -12.40 -2.72
N HIS A 466 5.97 -11.65 -3.67
CA HIS A 466 4.90 -10.68 -3.42
C HIS A 466 3.56 -11.13 -4.02
N GLY A 467 2.49 -10.39 -3.77
CA GLY A 467 1.21 -10.61 -4.47
C GLY A 467 1.37 -10.31 -5.96
N THR A 468 0.56 -10.93 -6.80
CA THR A 468 0.50 -10.58 -8.22
C THR A 468 -0.29 -9.28 -8.44
N GLY A 469 -0.95 -8.76 -7.40
CA GLY A 469 -1.64 -7.48 -7.43
C GLY A 469 -2.44 -7.22 -6.16
N HIS A 470 -2.88 -5.98 -6.03
CA HIS A 470 -3.65 -5.43 -4.91
C HIS A 470 -4.75 -4.49 -5.42
N GLY A 471 -5.76 -4.24 -4.59
CA GLY A 471 -6.75 -3.21 -4.88
C GLY A 471 -6.15 -1.81 -4.83
N VAL A 472 -6.75 -0.85 -5.53
CA VAL A 472 -6.26 0.52 -5.67
C VAL A 472 -7.24 1.52 -5.09
N GLY A 473 -6.75 2.41 -4.22
CA GLY A 473 -7.54 3.47 -3.60
C GLY A 473 -7.78 4.66 -4.56
N TYR A 474 -8.98 5.24 -4.50
CA TYR A 474 -9.31 6.42 -5.28
C TYR A 474 -8.88 7.70 -4.53
N LEU A 475 -7.70 8.20 -4.86
CA LEU A 475 -7.05 9.31 -4.14
C LEU A 475 -7.07 9.05 -2.61
N LEU A 476 -6.59 7.87 -2.25
CA LEU A 476 -6.41 7.31 -0.90
C LEU A 476 -5.09 6.53 -0.88
N ASN A 477 -4.88 5.62 0.08
CA ASN A 477 -3.74 4.72 0.03
C ASN A 477 -3.77 3.92 -1.29
N ILE A 478 -2.62 3.83 -1.96
CA ILE A 478 -2.50 3.11 -3.23
C ILE A 478 -2.82 1.62 -3.05
N HIS A 479 -2.41 1.00 -1.95
CA HIS A 479 -2.72 -0.37 -1.60
C HIS A 479 -4.06 -0.44 -0.84
N GLU A 480 -5.16 -0.67 -1.55
CA GLU A 480 -6.50 -0.71 -0.97
C GLU A 480 -7.03 -2.15 -0.87
N GLY A 481 -7.30 -2.60 0.36
CA GLY A 481 -8.08 -3.84 0.54
C GLY A 481 -9.56 -3.68 0.13
N PRO A 482 -10.35 -4.78 0.10
CA PRO A 482 -10.02 -6.12 0.57
C PRO A 482 -9.55 -7.09 -0.54
N ILE A 483 -9.45 -6.65 -1.80
CA ILE A 483 -9.10 -7.50 -2.94
C ILE A 483 -7.59 -7.54 -3.20
N ASN A 484 -7.12 -8.66 -3.69
CA ASN A 484 -5.73 -8.86 -4.11
C ASN A 484 -5.63 -10.07 -5.04
N PHE A 485 -4.55 -10.15 -5.82
CA PHE A 485 -4.12 -11.39 -6.46
C PHE A 485 -3.04 -12.05 -5.61
N ARG A 486 -3.44 -13.06 -4.80
CA ARG A 486 -2.52 -13.85 -3.97
C ARG A 486 -2.98 -15.30 -3.90
N TRP A 487 -2.13 -16.22 -4.31
CA TRP A 487 -2.43 -17.67 -4.28
C TRP A 487 -2.52 -18.26 -2.87
N LYS A 488 -1.88 -17.63 -1.88
CA LYS A 488 -2.05 -17.93 -0.45
C LYS A 488 -2.98 -16.89 0.16
N GLU A 489 -4.12 -17.34 0.61
CA GLU A 489 -5.05 -16.49 1.35
C GLU A 489 -4.49 -16.16 2.75
N GLY A 490 -4.81 -14.95 3.24
CA GLY A 490 -4.52 -14.54 4.60
C GLY A 490 -5.57 -15.05 5.61
N GLU A 491 -5.52 -14.52 6.83
CA GLU A 491 -6.50 -14.85 7.89
C GLU A 491 -7.95 -14.49 7.48
N ARG A 492 -8.12 -13.44 6.67
CA ARG A 492 -9.41 -13.06 6.07
C ARG A 492 -9.34 -13.31 4.56
N PRO A 493 -10.15 -14.24 4.04
CA PRO A 493 -10.24 -14.48 2.59
C PRO A 493 -10.70 -13.22 1.85
N ALA A 494 -10.08 -12.96 0.69
CA ALA A 494 -10.53 -11.88 -0.17
C ALA A 494 -11.94 -12.18 -0.72
N PRO A 495 -12.83 -11.17 -0.84
CA PRO A 495 -14.16 -11.34 -1.41
C PRO A 495 -14.08 -11.63 -2.92
N ALA A 496 -15.23 -12.01 -3.48
CA ALA A 496 -15.38 -12.07 -4.93
C ALA A 496 -15.12 -10.70 -5.57
N LEU A 497 -14.57 -10.72 -6.77
CA LEU A 497 -14.34 -9.51 -7.56
C LEU A 497 -15.68 -8.96 -8.07
N GLU A 498 -16.02 -7.73 -7.66
CA GLU A 498 -17.21 -7.02 -8.09
C GLU A 498 -16.91 -6.08 -9.26
N GLU A 499 -17.94 -5.77 -10.06
CA GLU A 499 -17.82 -4.76 -11.13
C GLU A 499 -17.34 -3.43 -10.56
N ASN A 500 -16.44 -2.76 -11.27
CA ASN A 500 -15.79 -1.49 -10.89
C ASN A 500 -14.79 -1.58 -9.71
N MET A 501 -14.42 -2.75 -9.26
CA MET A 501 -13.21 -2.88 -8.45
C MET A 501 -11.98 -2.67 -9.33
N VAL A 502 -10.96 -2.00 -8.79
CA VAL A 502 -9.67 -1.76 -9.46
C VAL A 502 -8.59 -2.57 -8.76
N ILE A 503 -7.79 -3.28 -9.53
CA ILE A 503 -6.75 -4.17 -9.02
C ILE A 503 -5.52 -4.10 -9.92
N THR A 504 -4.31 -4.11 -9.34
CA THR A 504 -3.05 -4.18 -10.11
C THR A 504 -2.79 -5.60 -10.62
N ASP A 505 -1.99 -5.71 -11.68
CA ASP A 505 -1.47 -6.94 -12.28
C ASP A 505 0.02 -6.72 -12.51
N GLU A 506 0.86 -7.16 -11.54
CA GLU A 506 2.26 -6.78 -11.37
C GLU A 506 3.22 -7.98 -11.18
N PRO A 507 3.18 -9.02 -12.01
CA PRO A 507 4.13 -10.13 -11.89
C PRO A 507 5.58 -9.66 -12.06
N GLY A 508 6.53 -10.35 -11.42
CA GLY A 508 7.94 -9.98 -11.48
C GLY A 508 8.92 -11.15 -11.39
N ILE A 509 10.18 -10.89 -11.71
CA ILE A 509 11.34 -11.78 -11.50
C ILE A 509 12.44 -10.95 -10.86
N TYR A 510 13.11 -11.51 -9.85
CA TYR A 510 14.13 -10.84 -9.07
C TYR A 510 15.30 -11.78 -8.85
N ILE A 511 16.44 -11.50 -9.53
CA ILE A 511 17.65 -12.31 -9.48
C ILE A 511 18.74 -11.52 -8.78
N GLU A 512 19.01 -11.86 -7.52
CA GLU A 512 20.00 -11.18 -6.67
C GLU A 512 21.37 -11.06 -7.38
N GLY A 513 21.95 -9.85 -7.34
CA GLY A 513 23.22 -9.53 -7.97
C GLY A 513 23.19 -9.50 -9.51
N SER A 514 22.01 -9.54 -10.13
CA SER A 514 21.86 -9.53 -11.59
C SER A 514 20.82 -8.51 -12.05
N HIS A 515 19.53 -8.81 -11.98
CA HIS A 515 18.47 -7.96 -12.49
C HIS A 515 17.13 -8.19 -11.79
N GLY A 516 16.25 -7.21 -11.86
CA GLY A 516 14.83 -7.32 -11.53
C GLY A 516 13.98 -6.85 -12.67
N ILE A 517 12.83 -7.47 -12.83
CA ILE A 517 11.84 -7.16 -13.86
C ILE A 517 10.46 -7.19 -13.20
N ARG A 518 9.71 -6.10 -13.33
CA ARG A 518 8.28 -6.02 -13.03
C ARG A 518 7.60 -5.29 -14.17
N LEU A 519 6.47 -5.77 -14.60
CA LEU A 519 5.56 -5.09 -15.51
C LEU A 519 4.19 -5.04 -14.86
N GLU A 520 3.57 -3.89 -14.86
CA GLU A 520 2.35 -3.65 -14.12
C GLU A 520 1.34 -2.84 -14.90
N ASN A 521 0.09 -3.26 -14.83
CA ASN A 521 -1.08 -2.51 -15.26
C ASN A 521 -2.13 -2.50 -14.15
N GLU A 522 -2.92 -1.44 -14.07
CA GLU A 522 -4.18 -1.45 -13.33
C GLU A 522 -5.33 -1.96 -14.20
N LEU A 523 -6.16 -2.78 -13.58
CA LEU A 523 -7.28 -3.48 -14.21
C LEU A 523 -8.59 -3.07 -13.53
N LEU A 524 -9.60 -2.69 -14.31
CA LEU A 524 -10.97 -2.43 -13.86
C LEU A 524 -11.84 -3.66 -14.14
N VAL A 525 -12.46 -4.21 -13.13
CA VAL A 525 -13.36 -5.37 -13.25
C VAL A 525 -14.64 -4.98 -13.95
N ARG A 526 -15.03 -5.72 -15.00
CA ARG A 526 -16.25 -5.45 -15.80
C ARG A 526 -17.09 -6.69 -15.98
N LYS A 527 -18.42 -6.51 -15.96
CA LYS A 527 -19.37 -7.53 -16.39
C LYS A 527 -19.37 -7.68 -17.91
N THR A 528 -19.49 -8.92 -18.38
CA THR A 528 -19.63 -9.25 -19.80
C THR A 528 -20.94 -10.03 -20.04
N VAL A 529 -20.86 -11.14 -20.75
CA VAL A 529 -22.02 -11.98 -21.08
C VAL A 529 -22.61 -12.61 -19.81
N LYS A 530 -23.94 -12.64 -19.73
CA LYS A 530 -24.71 -13.45 -18.79
C LYS A 530 -25.49 -14.50 -19.55
N ASN A 531 -25.35 -15.77 -19.14
CA ASN A 531 -26.04 -16.91 -19.75
C ASN A 531 -26.50 -17.92 -18.68
N GLU A 532 -26.88 -19.14 -19.09
CA GLU A 532 -27.33 -20.19 -18.17
C GLU A 532 -26.26 -20.69 -17.18
N TYR A 533 -24.97 -20.42 -17.43
CA TYR A 533 -23.87 -20.74 -16.51
C TYR A 533 -23.60 -19.63 -15.49
N GLY A 534 -24.14 -18.42 -15.68
CA GLY A 534 -24.00 -17.30 -14.76
C GLY A 534 -23.54 -16.00 -15.43
N GLN A 535 -23.08 -15.07 -14.61
CA GLN A 535 -22.48 -13.81 -15.05
C GLN A 535 -20.98 -14.01 -15.29
N PHE A 536 -20.51 -13.77 -16.51
CA PHE A 536 -19.08 -13.72 -16.81
C PHE A 536 -18.52 -12.30 -16.59
N MET A 537 -17.27 -12.25 -16.20
CA MET A 537 -16.50 -11.06 -15.89
C MET A 537 -15.22 -11.04 -16.72
N ASN A 538 -14.66 -9.87 -16.94
CA ASN A 538 -13.31 -9.67 -17.49
C ASN A 538 -12.68 -8.42 -16.87
N PHE A 539 -11.53 -8.04 -17.39
CA PHE A 539 -10.83 -6.82 -17.02
C PHE A 539 -10.78 -5.84 -18.19
N GLU A 540 -10.99 -4.55 -17.89
CA GLU A 540 -10.62 -3.42 -18.73
C GLU A 540 -9.26 -2.92 -18.25
N ILE A 541 -8.27 -2.87 -19.13
CA ILE A 541 -6.95 -2.33 -18.80
C ILE A 541 -7.04 -0.81 -18.74
N LEU A 542 -6.65 -0.20 -17.63
CA LEU A 542 -6.60 1.25 -17.45
C LEU A 542 -5.25 1.86 -17.86
N THR A 543 -4.18 1.11 -17.73
CA THR A 543 -2.80 1.57 -17.99
C THR A 543 -2.46 1.50 -19.47
N TYR A 544 -2.12 2.63 -20.09
CA TYR A 544 -1.80 2.74 -21.53
C TYR A 544 -0.33 3.10 -21.76
N VAL A 545 0.62 2.43 -21.13
CA VAL A 545 2.07 2.62 -21.27
C VAL A 545 2.66 1.49 -22.10
N PRO A 546 3.51 1.73 -23.11
CA PRO A 546 4.04 0.65 -23.94
C PRO A 546 4.90 -0.33 -23.14
N ILE A 547 4.84 -1.61 -23.50
CA ILE A 547 5.78 -2.64 -23.07
C ILE A 547 6.98 -2.57 -24.00
N ASP A 548 8.19 -2.56 -23.46
CA ASP A 548 9.40 -2.38 -24.24
C ASP A 548 9.71 -3.57 -25.16
N LEU A 549 9.55 -3.39 -26.45
CA LEU A 549 9.78 -4.43 -27.45
C LEU A 549 11.25 -4.82 -27.64
N ASP A 550 12.21 -4.01 -27.18
CA ASP A 550 13.64 -4.34 -27.25
C ASP A 550 14.03 -5.48 -26.31
N ALA A 551 13.19 -5.74 -25.28
CA ALA A 551 13.37 -6.82 -24.32
C ALA A 551 12.46 -8.04 -24.61
N ILE A 552 11.62 -8.02 -25.63
CA ILE A 552 10.74 -9.14 -26.00
C ILE A 552 11.44 -10.11 -26.94
N LEU A 553 11.28 -11.41 -26.67
CA LEU A 553 11.63 -12.53 -27.56
C LEU A 553 10.34 -13.12 -28.16
N PRO A 554 9.94 -12.74 -29.36
CA PRO A 554 8.68 -13.19 -29.97
C PRO A 554 8.56 -14.71 -30.11
N GLU A 555 9.66 -15.41 -30.31
CA GLU A 555 9.72 -16.86 -30.43
C GLU A 555 9.39 -17.60 -29.12
N LYS A 556 9.44 -16.91 -27.99
CA LYS A 556 9.04 -17.45 -26.68
C LYS A 556 7.56 -17.19 -26.35
N MET A 557 6.83 -16.49 -27.22
CA MET A 557 5.40 -16.18 -27.07
C MET A 557 4.55 -17.06 -27.97
N SER A 558 3.41 -17.51 -27.46
CA SER A 558 2.38 -18.16 -28.29
C SER A 558 1.72 -17.15 -29.24
N THR A 559 1.02 -17.65 -30.29
CA THR A 559 0.26 -16.80 -31.21
C THR A 559 -0.75 -15.93 -30.43
N GLU A 560 -1.46 -16.52 -29.48
CA GLU A 560 -2.45 -15.82 -28.65
C GLU A 560 -1.81 -14.71 -27.79
N GLU A 561 -0.66 -14.96 -27.16
CA GLU A 561 0.06 -13.96 -26.37
C GLU A 561 0.57 -12.80 -27.24
N LYS A 562 1.02 -13.08 -28.48
CA LYS A 562 1.36 -12.04 -29.45
C LYS A 562 0.15 -11.20 -29.86
N GLU A 563 -1.00 -11.82 -30.08
CA GLU A 563 -2.26 -11.13 -30.38
C GLU A 563 -2.67 -10.22 -29.21
N MET A 564 -2.57 -10.70 -27.94
CA MET A 564 -2.82 -9.89 -26.74
C MET A 564 -1.89 -8.67 -26.69
N LEU A 565 -0.58 -8.85 -26.87
CA LEU A 565 0.40 -7.76 -26.90
C LEU A 565 0.11 -6.75 -28.01
N ASN A 566 -0.16 -7.23 -29.23
CA ASN A 566 -0.47 -6.38 -30.37
C ASN A 566 -1.77 -5.60 -30.17
N HIS A 567 -2.79 -6.21 -29.56
CA HIS A 567 -4.03 -5.54 -29.20
C HIS A 567 -3.79 -4.44 -28.14
N TYR A 568 -3.06 -4.77 -27.09
CA TYR A 568 -2.67 -3.81 -26.05
C TYR A 568 -1.89 -2.62 -26.65
N HIS A 569 -0.86 -2.88 -27.44
CA HIS A 569 -0.06 -1.82 -28.07
C HIS A 569 -0.86 -0.95 -29.05
N LYS A 570 -1.84 -1.53 -29.76
CA LYS A 570 -2.77 -0.76 -30.58
C LYS A 570 -3.57 0.23 -29.72
N GLN A 571 -4.11 -0.20 -28.59
CA GLN A 571 -4.83 0.68 -27.65
C GLN A 571 -3.91 1.78 -27.10
N VAL A 572 -2.69 1.43 -26.70
CA VAL A 572 -1.67 2.40 -26.23
C VAL A 572 -1.45 3.48 -27.30
N TYR A 573 -1.20 3.08 -28.55
CA TYR A 573 -0.99 4.05 -29.63
C TYR A 573 -2.21 4.93 -29.88
N GLU A 574 -3.39 4.35 -29.96
CA GLU A 574 -4.64 5.08 -30.23
C GLU A 574 -4.97 6.09 -29.13
N LYS A 575 -4.75 5.73 -27.86
CA LYS A 575 -5.09 6.55 -26.70
C LYS A 575 -4.06 7.66 -26.44
N VAL A 576 -2.76 7.36 -26.55
CA VAL A 576 -1.68 8.25 -26.13
C VAL A 576 -1.17 9.16 -27.26
N SER A 577 -1.12 8.67 -28.51
CA SER A 577 -0.54 9.42 -29.63
C SER A 577 -1.15 10.81 -29.88
N PRO A 578 -2.44 11.10 -29.60
CA PRO A 578 -2.99 12.46 -29.79
C PRO A 578 -2.35 13.54 -28.91
N TYR A 579 -1.72 13.15 -27.78
CA TYR A 579 -1.13 14.05 -26.78
C TYR A 579 0.38 14.22 -26.93
N LEU A 580 0.98 13.59 -27.95
CA LEU A 580 2.42 13.57 -28.17
C LEU A 580 2.82 14.50 -29.32
N SER A 581 4.06 15.00 -29.26
CA SER A 581 4.70 15.67 -30.39
C SER A 581 4.89 14.70 -31.57
N GLU A 582 5.21 15.23 -32.74
CA GLU A 582 5.41 14.41 -33.94
C GLU A 582 6.56 13.39 -33.77
N GLU A 583 7.67 13.80 -33.16
CA GLU A 583 8.80 12.90 -32.90
C GLU A 583 8.44 11.80 -31.94
N GLU A 584 7.76 12.12 -30.85
CA GLU A 584 7.29 11.15 -29.84
C GLU A 584 6.27 10.17 -30.43
N ARG A 585 5.37 10.64 -31.33
CA ARG A 585 4.41 9.77 -32.05
C ARG A 585 5.08 8.78 -32.97
N ILE A 586 6.12 9.22 -33.70
CA ILE A 586 6.88 8.35 -34.59
C ILE A 586 7.58 7.27 -33.74
N TRP A 587 8.19 7.67 -32.63
CA TRP A 587 8.82 6.75 -31.71
C TRP A 587 7.79 5.77 -31.12
N LEU A 588 6.65 6.25 -30.59
CA LEU A 588 5.62 5.39 -30.02
C LEU A 588 5.08 4.39 -31.05
N LYS A 589 4.90 4.81 -32.31
CA LYS A 589 4.47 3.91 -33.40
C LYS A 589 5.45 2.75 -33.61
N GLU A 590 6.75 3.01 -33.50
CA GLU A 590 7.77 1.97 -33.60
C GLU A 590 7.74 1.04 -32.38
N TYR A 591 7.60 1.60 -31.17
CA TYR A 591 7.56 0.82 -29.92
C TYR A 591 6.22 0.13 -29.65
N THR A 592 5.21 0.38 -30.47
CA THR A 592 3.91 -0.31 -30.46
C THR A 592 3.63 -1.09 -31.74
N ARG A 593 4.67 -1.33 -32.56
CA ARG A 593 4.54 -2.15 -33.79
C ARG A 593 4.11 -3.57 -33.47
N ALA A 594 3.41 -4.20 -34.44
CA ALA A 594 2.96 -5.58 -34.26
C ALA A 594 4.15 -6.55 -34.20
N VAL A 595 4.15 -7.41 -33.20
CA VAL A 595 5.06 -8.53 -33.04
C VAL A 595 4.51 -9.73 -33.84
N LYS A 596 5.40 -10.37 -34.65
CA LYS A 596 5.04 -11.50 -35.55
C LYS A 596 5.41 -12.85 -34.97
#